data_cf21344981a8bea8bf472531427df231
#
_entry.id   cf21344981a8bea8bf472531427df231
#
_cell.length_a   1.000
_cell.length_b   1.000
_cell.length_c   1.000
_cell.angle_alpha   90.00
_cell.angle_beta   90.00
_cell.angle_gamma   90.00
#
_symmetry.space_group_name_H-M   'P 1'
#
loop_
_entity.id
_entity.type
_entity.pdbx_description
1 polymer ?
#
loop_
_entity_poly.entity_id
_entity_poly.type
_entity_poly.pdbx_seq_one_letter_code
_entity_poly.pdbx_strand_id
1 'polypeptide(L)'
;MTLLIDAFNLIYKFPDLEILMYENNLVDARKGLLNLLKDYSKKRKHDKIHIFFDGKKEQGSMVVEDEIDEMRIYYSHDVKADDCIKLFIQKSLSHNEVYLVTSDKDLLHHSKKFGCKNYKSEEFAKFLEETISQAPAVEEKDSHVRLTRDEVDYWYGFFKGNKNAGKKTGR
;
A
#
# COMPACT_ATOMS: atom_id res chain seq x y z
N MET A 1 8.13 1.77 -11.48
CA MET A 1 9.10 1.42 -10.41
C MET A 1 8.75 0.04 -9.87
N THR A 2 9.74 -0.78 -9.50
CA THR A 2 9.50 -2.09 -8.86
C THR A 2 9.96 -2.01 -7.42
N LEU A 3 9.03 -2.11 -6.47
CA LEU A 3 9.30 -2.10 -5.04
C LEU A 3 9.46 -3.53 -4.54
N LEU A 4 10.56 -3.81 -3.86
CA LEU A 4 10.77 -5.04 -3.10
C LEU A 4 10.71 -4.66 -1.61
N ILE A 5 9.76 -5.21 -0.89
CA ILE A 5 9.49 -4.85 0.50
C ILE A 5 9.84 -6.01 1.42
N ASP A 6 10.82 -5.80 2.30
CA ASP A 6 11.06 -6.64 3.44
C ASP A 6 9.99 -6.35 4.50
N ALA A 7 8.99 -7.22 4.56
CA ALA A 7 7.74 -6.94 5.25
C ALA A 7 7.93 -6.76 6.76
N PHE A 8 8.71 -7.62 7.43
CA PHE A 8 8.88 -7.48 8.87
C PHE A 8 9.70 -6.26 9.25
N ASN A 9 10.74 -5.93 8.48
CA ASN A 9 11.47 -4.70 8.68
C ASN A 9 10.58 -3.46 8.58
N LEU A 10 9.58 -3.50 7.70
CA LEU A 10 8.65 -2.38 7.52
C LEU A 10 7.54 -2.37 8.58
N ILE A 11 6.99 -3.53 8.99
CA ILE A 11 5.96 -3.65 10.05
C ILE A 11 6.42 -2.94 11.33
N TYR A 12 7.66 -3.16 11.77
CA TYR A 12 8.21 -2.55 12.97
C TYR A 12 8.39 -1.03 12.90
N LYS A 13 8.05 -0.39 11.78
CA LYS A 13 8.09 1.08 11.65
C LYS A 13 6.72 1.74 11.86
N PHE A 14 5.68 0.94 12.03
CA PHE A 14 4.33 1.40 12.35
C PHE A 14 4.00 0.96 13.78
N PRO A 15 3.84 1.91 14.73
CA PRO A 15 3.63 1.59 16.15
C PRO A 15 2.45 0.64 16.39
N ASP A 16 1.34 0.84 15.69
CA ASP A 16 0.15 -0.01 15.84
C ASP A 16 0.40 -1.45 15.37
N LEU A 17 1.19 -1.63 14.31
CA LEU A 17 1.56 -2.96 13.81
C LEU A 17 2.63 -3.62 14.66
N GLU A 18 3.56 -2.84 15.21
CA GLU A 18 4.58 -3.31 16.13
C GLU A 18 3.96 -3.87 17.41
N ILE A 19 2.93 -3.22 17.96
CA ILE A 19 2.18 -3.73 19.12
C ILE A 19 1.59 -5.11 18.83
N LEU A 20 0.97 -5.29 17.67
CA LEU A 20 0.44 -6.60 17.24
C LEU A 20 1.52 -7.68 17.17
N MET A 21 2.75 -7.33 16.77
CA MET A 21 3.88 -8.25 16.77
C MET A 21 4.26 -8.68 18.19
N TYR A 22 4.28 -7.77 19.15
CA TYR A 22 4.54 -8.08 20.55
C TYR A 22 3.44 -8.91 21.21
N GLU A 23 2.20 -8.77 20.75
CA GLU A 23 1.05 -9.55 21.20
C GLU A 23 0.96 -10.93 20.52
N ASN A 24 1.96 -11.32 19.73
CA ASN A 24 1.96 -12.53 18.89
C ASN A 24 0.79 -12.61 17.87
N ASN A 25 0.20 -11.47 17.54
CA ASN A 25 -0.87 -11.36 16.54
C ASN A 25 -0.31 -11.06 15.15
N LEU A 26 0.48 -12.00 14.63
CA LEU A 26 1.17 -11.88 13.35
C LEU A 26 0.18 -11.72 12.18
N VAL A 27 -0.99 -12.34 12.27
CA VAL A 27 -2.04 -12.28 11.24
C VAL A 27 -2.50 -10.87 11.00
N ASP A 28 -2.88 -10.19 12.07
CA ASP A 28 -3.40 -8.82 11.98
C ASP A 28 -2.30 -7.81 11.67
N ALA A 29 -1.07 -8.04 12.14
CA ALA A 29 0.09 -7.23 11.74
C ALA A 29 0.35 -7.31 10.23
N ARG A 30 0.31 -8.51 9.64
CA ARG A 30 0.42 -8.72 8.19
C ARG A 30 -0.72 -8.05 7.43
N LYS A 31 -1.97 -8.23 7.87
CA LYS A 31 -3.14 -7.59 7.25
C LYS A 31 -3.04 -6.06 7.32
N GLY A 32 -2.61 -5.52 8.45
CA GLY A 32 -2.40 -4.09 8.62
C GLY A 32 -1.42 -3.52 7.60
N LEU A 33 -0.25 -4.17 7.42
CA LEU A 33 0.73 -3.77 6.41
C LEU A 33 0.15 -3.85 4.99
N LEU A 34 -0.54 -4.96 4.67
CA LEU A 34 -1.14 -5.14 3.35
C LEU A 34 -2.18 -4.06 3.04
N ASN A 35 -2.99 -3.66 4.02
CA ASN A 35 -3.96 -2.58 3.85
C ASN A 35 -3.28 -1.23 3.56
N LEU A 36 -2.22 -0.89 4.30
CA LEU A 36 -1.43 0.32 4.04
C LEU A 36 -0.83 0.31 2.62
N LEU A 37 -0.25 -0.80 2.20
CA LEU A 37 0.33 -0.94 0.87
C LEU A 37 -0.73 -0.94 -0.24
N LYS A 38 -1.93 -1.46 0.02
CA LYS A 38 -3.08 -1.38 -0.87
C LYS A 38 -3.52 0.08 -1.09
N ASP A 39 -3.59 0.87 -0.02
CA ASP A 39 -3.94 2.29 -0.14
C ASP A 39 -2.85 3.09 -0.86
N TYR A 40 -1.58 2.75 -0.64
CA TYR A 40 -0.46 3.27 -1.41
C TYR A 40 -0.57 2.91 -2.91
N SER A 41 -0.85 1.65 -3.25
CA SER A 41 -0.93 1.19 -4.64
C SER A 41 -2.02 1.91 -5.43
N LYS A 42 -3.15 2.26 -4.80
CA LYS A 42 -4.22 3.07 -5.41
C LYS A 42 -3.73 4.47 -5.84
N LYS A 43 -2.77 5.03 -5.10
CA LYS A 43 -2.15 6.33 -5.41
C LYS A 43 -1.01 6.21 -6.43
N ARG A 44 -0.36 5.06 -6.47
CA ARG A 44 0.85 4.78 -7.26
C ARG A 44 0.62 3.62 -8.24
N LYS A 45 -0.40 3.72 -9.08
CA LYS A 45 -0.91 2.66 -9.98
C LYS A 45 0.12 2.02 -10.93
N HIS A 46 1.28 2.66 -11.14
CA HIS A 46 2.32 2.14 -12.03
C HIS A 46 3.47 1.45 -11.29
N ASP A 47 3.41 1.40 -9.96
CA ASP A 47 4.42 0.72 -9.17
C ASP A 47 4.07 -0.76 -9.02
N LYS A 48 5.02 -1.64 -9.34
CA LYS A 48 4.91 -3.07 -9.07
C LYS A 48 5.42 -3.32 -7.66
N ILE A 49 4.60 -3.93 -6.82
CA ILE A 49 4.91 -4.13 -5.41
C ILE A 49 5.08 -5.61 -5.13
N HIS A 50 6.25 -5.99 -4.66
CA HIS A 50 6.60 -7.34 -4.23
C HIS A 50 6.89 -7.32 -2.73
N ILE A 51 6.15 -8.10 -1.96
CA ILE A 51 6.18 -8.11 -0.50
C ILE A 51 6.69 -9.47 -0.04
N PHE A 52 7.75 -9.49 0.74
CA PHE A 52 8.37 -10.71 1.22
C PHE A 52 8.16 -10.85 2.73
N PHE A 53 7.39 -11.87 3.11
CA PHE A 53 7.21 -12.27 4.49
C PHE A 53 8.11 -13.45 4.83
N ASP A 54 8.83 -13.36 5.94
CA ASP A 54 9.54 -14.48 6.50
C ASP A 54 8.55 -15.47 7.15
N GLY A 55 8.78 -16.77 6.96
CA GLY A 55 7.94 -17.80 7.50
C GLY A 55 6.82 -18.29 6.59
N LYS A 56 5.92 -19.08 7.19
CA LYS A 56 4.83 -19.77 6.46
C LYS A 56 3.60 -18.89 6.40
N LYS A 57 2.85 -19.04 5.29
CA LYS A 57 1.46 -18.60 5.24
C LYS A 57 0.66 -19.49 6.20
N GLU A 58 -0.40 -18.96 6.81
CA GLU A 58 -1.22 -19.72 7.75
C GLU A 58 -1.75 -21.05 7.20
N GLN A 59 -2.08 -21.96 8.13
CA GLN A 59 -2.52 -23.33 7.81
C GLN A 59 -3.60 -23.36 6.74
N GLY A 60 -3.36 -24.18 5.70
CA GLY A 60 -4.29 -24.44 4.61
C GLY A 60 -3.90 -23.89 3.25
N SER A 61 -2.85 -23.06 3.16
CA SER A 61 -2.38 -22.53 1.88
C SER A 61 -1.03 -23.12 1.50
N MET A 62 -1.01 -23.91 0.44
CA MET A 62 0.22 -24.38 -0.20
C MET A 62 0.82 -23.33 -1.17
N VAL A 63 0.28 -22.12 -1.19
CA VAL A 63 0.70 -21.08 -2.13
C VAL A 63 1.87 -20.32 -1.55
N VAL A 64 3.00 -20.41 -2.21
CA VAL A 64 4.22 -19.65 -1.88
C VAL A 64 4.08 -18.19 -2.31
N GLU A 65 3.29 -17.94 -3.32
CA GLU A 65 3.01 -16.64 -3.90
C GLU A 65 1.50 -16.37 -3.89
N ASP A 66 1.12 -15.15 -3.59
CA ASP A 66 -0.26 -14.66 -3.61
C ASP A 66 -0.30 -13.31 -4.34
N GLU A 67 -1.44 -12.97 -4.93
CA GLU A 67 -1.63 -11.69 -5.60
C GLU A 67 -2.87 -11.01 -5.06
N ILE A 68 -2.71 -9.80 -4.55
CA ILE A 68 -3.79 -8.96 -4.04
C ILE A 68 -3.64 -7.57 -4.66
N ASP A 69 -4.62 -7.13 -5.45
CA ASP A 69 -4.65 -5.78 -6.02
C ASP A 69 -3.33 -5.34 -6.70
N GLU A 70 -2.80 -6.16 -7.59
CA GLU A 70 -1.52 -5.96 -8.31
C GLU A 70 -0.25 -6.03 -7.43
N MET A 71 -0.39 -6.37 -6.14
CA MET A 71 0.71 -6.65 -5.25
C MET A 71 0.98 -8.16 -5.23
N ARG A 72 2.25 -8.53 -5.36
CA ARG A 72 2.69 -9.93 -5.23
C ARG A 72 3.26 -10.18 -3.85
N ILE A 73 2.75 -11.20 -3.18
CA ILE A 73 3.09 -11.53 -1.81
C ILE A 73 3.82 -12.88 -1.80
N TYR A 74 5.00 -12.91 -1.21
CA TYR A 74 5.83 -14.09 -1.11
C TYR A 74 6.00 -14.49 0.34
N TYR A 75 5.88 -15.80 0.60
CA TYR A 75 6.15 -16.40 1.90
C TYR A 75 7.37 -17.29 1.75
N SER A 76 8.40 -17.07 2.55
CA SER A 76 9.70 -17.74 2.38
C SER A 76 9.68 -19.22 2.76
N HIS A 77 8.71 -19.66 3.58
CA HIS A 77 8.57 -21.02 4.08
C HIS A 77 9.84 -21.55 4.76
N ASP A 78 10.59 -22.42 4.08
CA ASP A 78 11.77 -23.11 4.63
C ASP A 78 13.09 -22.37 4.34
N VAL A 79 13.03 -21.26 3.57
CA VAL A 79 14.16 -20.37 3.32
C VAL A 79 13.93 -19.03 4.00
N LYS A 80 14.92 -18.17 4.06
CA LYS A 80 14.78 -16.81 4.60
C LYS A 80 14.21 -15.88 3.55
N ALA A 81 13.38 -14.91 3.96
CA ALA A 81 12.89 -13.85 3.08
C ALA A 81 14.04 -13.10 2.41
N ASP A 82 15.17 -12.90 3.13
CA ASP A 82 16.37 -12.27 2.62
C ASP A 82 16.94 -12.99 1.39
N ASP A 83 16.96 -14.32 1.41
CA ASP A 83 17.46 -15.11 0.28
C ASP A 83 16.51 -15.01 -0.92
N CYS A 84 15.21 -14.95 -0.68
CA CYS A 84 14.21 -14.71 -1.72
C CYS A 84 14.40 -13.32 -2.38
N ILE A 85 14.62 -12.29 -1.57
CA ILE A 85 14.88 -10.92 -2.04
C ILE A 85 16.18 -10.87 -2.86
N LYS A 86 17.28 -11.47 -2.35
CA LYS A 86 18.56 -11.53 -3.05
C LYS A 86 18.43 -12.22 -4.40
N LEU A 87 17.71 -13.35 -4.43
CA LEU A 87 17.47 -14.08 -5.68
C LEU A 87 16.63 -13.27 -6.67
N PHE A 88 15.61 -12.55 -6.19
CA PHE A 88 14.80 -11.67 -7.02
C PHE A 88 15.66 -10.58 -7.65
N ILE A 89 16.51 -9.92 -6.86
CA ILE A 89 17.45 -8.91 -7.35
C ILE A 89 18.36 -9.49 -8.44
N GLN A 90 18.97 -10.64 -8.18
CA GLN A 90 19.89 -11.29 -9.15
C GLN A 90 19.22 -11.62 -10.48
N LYS A 91 17.94 -11.98 -10.48
CA LYS A 91 17.18 -12.33 -11.68
C LYS A 91 16.55 -11.12 -12.39
N SER A 92 16.58 -9.94 -11.78
CA SER A 92 15.99 -8.73 -12.35
C SER A 92 16.79 -8.26 -13.56
N LEU A 93 16.09 -7.88 -14.64
CA LEU A 93 16.71 -7.40 -15.89
C LEU A 93 17.04 -5.90 -15.85
N SER A 94 16.34 -5.13 -14.99
CA SER A 94 16.45 -3.67 -14.91
C SER A 94 16.66 -3.23 -13.47
N HIS A 95 17.86 -3.44 -12.94
CA HIS A 95 18.19 -3.15 -11.53
C HIS A 95 17.99 -1.68 -11.15
N ASN A 96 18.19 -0.74 -12.06
CA ASN A 96 17.99 0.70 -11.84
C ASN A 96 16.52 1.09 -11.58
N GLU A 97 15.56 0.22 -11.94
CA GLU A 97 14.13 0.40 -11.68
C GLU A 97 13.67 -0.31 -10.40
N VAL A 98 14.57 -1.09 -9.79
CA VAL A 98 14.29 -1.83 -8.56
C VAL A 98 14.65 -0.98 -7.35
N TYR A 99 13.71 -0.89 -6.41
CA TYR A 99 13.84 -0.18 -5.14
C TYR A 99 13.60 -1.18 -4.02
N LEU A 100 14.64 -1.43 -3.23
CA LEU A 100 14.55 -2.29 -2.05
C LEU A 100 14.19 -1.45 -0.82
N VAL A 101 13.19 -1.88 -0.07
CA VAL A 101 12.74 -1.30 1.20
C VAL A 101 13.14 -2.23 2.33
N THR A 102 14.19 -1.88 3.05
CA THR A 102 14.69 -2.62 4.22
C THR A 102 15.65 -1.75 5.03
N SER A 103 15.82 -2.05 6.30
CA SER A 103 16.90 -1.49 7.14
C SER A 103 18.00 -2.51 7.44
N ASP A 104 17.89 -3.72 6.87
CA ASP A 104 18.91 -4.75 6.96
C ASP A 104 20.16 -4.36 6.15
N LYS A 105 21.33 -4.34 6.81
CA LYS A 105 22.59 -3.88 6.21
C LYS A 105 23.09 -4.82 5.11
N ASP A 106 22.88 -6.13 5.26
CA ASP A 106 23.35 -7.13 4.30
C ASP A 106 22.52 -7.05 3.01
N LEU A 107 21.20 -6.90 3.13
CA LEU A 107 20.31 -6.68 2.00
C LEU A 107 20.60 -5.35 1.28
N LEU A 108 20.84 -4.27 2.03
CA LEU A 108 21.23 -2.98 1.47
C LEU A 108 22.56 -3.04 0.73
N HIS A 109 23.55 -3.76 1.28
CA HIS A 109 24.83 -3.96 0.62
C HIS A 109 24.68 -4.78 -0.67
N HIS A 110 23.93 -5.88 -0.60
CA HIS A 110 23.66 -6.73 -1.76
C HIS A 110 22.98 -5.96 -2.90
N SER A 111 21.91 -5.23 -2.60
CA SER A 111 21.16 -4.48 -3.61
C SER A 111 22.00 -3.39 -4.28
N LYS A 112 22.83 -2.68 -3.52
CA LYS A 112 23.77 -1.67 -4.07
C LYS A 112 24.78 -2.29 -5.03
N LYS A 113 25.25 -3.50 -4.75
CA LYS A 113 26.19 -4.22 -5.61
C LYS A 113 25.60 -4.50 -7.02
N PHE A 114 24.27 -4.68 -7.09
CA PHE A 114 23.54 -4.86 -8.34
C PHE A 114 23.03 -3.54 -8.95
N GLY A 115 23.28 -2.39 -8.33
CA GLY A 115 22.84 -1.09 -8.82
C GLY A 115 21.36 -0.76 -8.54
N CYS A 116 20.72 -1.49 -7.61
CA CYS A 116 19.36 -1.17 -7.16
C CYS A 116 19.36 0.09 -6.29
N LYS A 117 18.23 0.78 -6.30
CA LYS A 117 17.97 1.88 -5.36
C LYS A 117 17.42 1.34 -4.05
N ASN A 118 17.60 2.10 -2.97
CA ASN A 118 17.20 1.65 -1.64
C ASN A 118 16.46 2.75 -0.88
N TYR A 119 15.45 2.32 -0.13
CA TYR A 119 14.85 3.07 0.96
C TYR A 119 15.12 2.33 2.27
N LYS A 120 15.52 3.03 3.31
CA LYS A 120 15.41 2.49 4.66
C LYS A 120 13.95 2.33 5.04
N SER A 121 13.63 1.33 5.84
CA SER A 121 12.24 1.07 6.24
C SER A 121 11.60 2.28 6.91
N GLU A 122 12.36 3.04 7.72
CA GLU A 122 11.89 4.27 8.37
C GLU A 122 11.56 5.39 7.39
N GLU A 123 12.37 5.54 6.35
CA GLU A 123 12.18 6.56 5.31
C GLU A 123 10.95 6.22 4.46
N PHE A 124 10.83 4.94 4.11
CA PHE A 124 9.69 4.48 3.32
C PHE A 124 8.37 4.51 4.09
N ALA A 125 8.37 4.18 5.39
CA ALA A 125 7.19 4.28 6.23
C ALA A 125 6.62 5.70 6.24
N LYS A 126 7.46 6.73 6.43
CA LYS A 126 7.04 8.13 6.35
C LYS A 126 6.51 8.50 4.97
N PHE A 127 7.22 8.13 3.91
CA PHE A 127 6.81 8.38 2.53
C PHE A 127 5.46 7.72 2.21
N LEU A 128 5.22 6.52 2.72
CA LEU A 128 3.98 5.77 2.56
C LEU A 128 2.82 6.50 3.25
N GLU A 129 2.99 6.90 4.51
CA GLU A 129 1.98 7.65 5.28
C GLU A 129 1.65 9.00 4.61
N GLU A 130 2.67 9.75 4.18
CA GLU A 130 2.49 11.00 3.45
C GLU A 130 1.72 10.78 2.14
N THR A 131 2.07 9.73 1.39
CA THR A 131 1.41 9.40 0.12
C THR A 131 -0.07 9.05 0.33
N ILE A 132 -0.38 8.25 1.37
CA ILE A 132 -1.77 7.87 1.68
C ILE A 132 -2.57 9.09 2.14
N SER A 133 -1.97 9.95 2.98
CA SER A 133 -2.63 11.13 3.57
C SER A 133 -2.88 12.26 2.56
N GLN A 134 -2.17 12.29 1.44
CA GLN A 134 -2.45 13.24 0.38
C GLN A 134 -3.87 13.02 -0.13
N ALA A 135 -4.71 14.08 -0.11
CA ALA A 135 -5.99 14.07 -0.79
C ALA A 135 -5.77 13.56 -2.23
N PRO A 136 -6.69 12.74 -2.79
CA PRO A 136 -6.57 12.35 -4.18
C PRO A 136 -6.33 13.63 -4.98
N ALA A 137 -5.24 13.67 -5.76
CA ALA A 137 -5.11 14.72 -6.75
C ALA A 137 -6.44 14.69 -7.50
N VAL A 138 -7.21 15.76 -7.38
CA VAL A 138 -8.33 15.98 -8.26
C VAL A 138 -7.66 15.97 -9.62
N GLU A 139 -7.76 14.85 -10.35
CA GLU A 139 -7.59 14.91 -11.79
C GLU A 139 -8.62 15.97 -12.18
N GLU A 140 -8.16 17.17 -12.41
CA GLU A 140 -8.89 18.11 -13.25
C GLU A 140 -9.00 17.41 -14.61
N LYS A 141 -9.93 16.46 -14.67
CA LYS A 141 -10.61 16.22 -15.93
C LYS A 141 -11.21 17.55 -16.23
N ASP A 142 -10.64 18.18 -17.22
CA ASP A 142 -11.16 19.32 -17.94
C ASP A 142 -12.58 18.98 -18.45
N SER A 143 -13.46 18.75 -17.50
CA SER A 143 -14.88 18.69 -17.68
C SER A 143 -15.38 20.11 -17.43
N HIS A 144 -15.24 20.95 -18.46
CA HIS A 144 -16.23 21.98 -18.71
C HIS A 144 -17.57 21.27 -18.96
N VAL A 145 -18.08 20.54 -17.97
CA VAL A 145 -19.47 20.26 -17.83
C VAL A 145 -20.09 21.59 -17.42
N ARG A 146 -20.36 22.42 -18.41
CA ARG A 146 -21.32 23.50 -18.25
C ARG A 146 -22.64 22.79 -17.95
N LEU A 147 -23.00 22.78 -16.66
CA LEU A 147 -24.34 22.42 -16.25
C LEU A 147 -25.29 23.27 -17.09
N THR A 148 -26.19 22.60 -17.81
CA THR A 148 -27.22 23.30 -18.53
C THR A 148 -28.14 24.01 -17.54
N ARG A 149 -28.80 25.09 -17.95
CA ARG A 149 -29.73 25.83 -17.07
C ARG A 149 -30.75 24.88 -16.42
N ASP A 150 -31.20 23.88 -17.16
CA ASP A 150 -32.22 22.90 -16.72
C ASP A 150 -31.65 22.01 -15.59
N GLU A 151 -30.37 21.62 -15.64
CA GLU A 151 -29.71 20.87 -14.57
C GLU A 151 -29.51 21.74 -13.31
N VAL A 152 -29.17 23.00 -13.48
CA VAL A 152 -29.04 23.95 -12.35
C VAL A 152 -30.40 24.15 -11.69
N ASP A 153 -31.48 24.33 -12.47
CA ASP A 153 -32.83 24.53 -11.96
C ASP A 153 -33.39 23.26 -11.29
N TYR A 154 -33.03 22.07 -11.78
CA TYR A 154 -33.37 20.79 -11.17
C TYR A 154 -32.73 20.68 -9.76
N TRP A 155 -31.43 20.94 -9.65
CA TRP A 155 -30.72 20.89 -8.36
C TRP A 155 -31.18 22.00 -7.41
N TYR A 156 -31.48 23.20 -7.92
CA TYR A 156 -32.01 24.29 -7.12
C TYR A 156 -33.38 23.98 -6.54
N GLY A 157 -34.23 23.32 -7.33
CA GLY A 157 -35.54 22.85 -6.89
C GLY A 157 -35.46 21.79 -5.79
N PHE A 158 -34.51 20.86 -5.92
CA PHE A 158 -34.25 19.80 -4.94
C PHE A 158 -33.81 20.36 -3.59
N PHE A 159 -32.93 21.35 -3.58
CA PHE A 159 -32.45 22.01 -2.35
C PHE A 159 -33.49 22.93 -1.71
N LYS A 160 -34.38 23.54 -2.50
CA LYS A 160 -35.49 24.36 -1.94
C LYS A 160 -36.63 23.52 -1.37
N GLY A 161 -36.91 22.35 -1.93
CA GLY A 161 -37.97 21.45 -1.47
C GLY A 161 -37.79 20.87 -0.09
N ASN A 162 -36.54 20.81 0.41
CA ASN A 162 -36.18 20.17 1.67
C ASN A 162 -36.20 21.11 2.90
N LYS A 163 -36.61 22.39 2.77
CA LYS A 163 -36.74 23.32 3.88
C LYS A 163 -38.13 23.36 4.55
N ASN A 164 -39.10 22.59 4.05
CA ASN A 164 -40.47 22.62 4.57
C ASN A 164 -40.97 21.35 5.28
N ALA A 165 -40.07 20.40 5.62
CA ALA A 165 -40.48 19.19 6.34
C ALA A 165 -40.26 19.26 7.87
N GLY A 166 -40.17 20.45 8.44
CA GLY A 166 -39.87 20.65 9.86
C GLY A 166 -40.76 21.64 10.59
N LYS A 167 -42.11 21.63 10.36
CA LYS A 167 -43.06 22.31 11.27
C LYS A 167 -44.49 21.81 11.03
N LYS A 168 -44.87 20.77 11.77
CA LYS A 168 -46.26 20.55 12.21
C LYS A 168 -46.26 19.32 13.12
N THR A 169 -46.27 19.55 14.41
CA THR A 169 -47.23 18.95 15.36
C THR A 169 -47.03 19.65 16.71
N GLY A 170 -47.82 20.62 16.94
CA GLY A 170 -48.18 21.06 18.27
C GLY A 170 -49.70 21.01 18.34
N ARG A 171 -50.19 20.03 19.04
CA ARG A 171 -51.40 20.06 19.85
C ARG A 171 -51.61 18.69 20.49
#